data_1375e81b5dcbca3a2b70a5c3aecc179c
#
_entry.id   1375e81b5dcbca3a2b70a5c3aecc179c
#
_cell.length_a   1.000
_cell.length_b   1.000
_cell.length_c   1.000
_cell.angle_alpha   90.00
_cell.angle_beta   90.00
_cell.angle_gamma   90.00
#
_symmetry.space_group_name_H-M   'P 1'
#
loop_
_entity.id
_entity.type
_entity.pdbx_description
1 polymer ?
#
loop_
_entity_poly.entity_id
_entity_poly.type
_entity_poly.pdbx_seq_one_letter_code
_entity_poly.pdbx_strand_id
1 'polypeptide(L)'
;MLKSHKYWLGLFWMAAIFVLPLPLIQTLSQGMQNTINMSNLFASQIGIIAYVWMLFAIAISIKPKWIDKLIGLPEMYFVHGILGVSAIVLAFTHKMMLQSSGLIKQTGDIALIIFIGIAAYSIFFMSGWLTSRSKVLRKIKTTIEKILSYEVSVWLHRLNIVATLLVFAHVILIPYIV
;
A
#
# COMPACT_ATOMS: atom_id res chain seq x y z
N MET A 1 -15.96 -2.09 21.38
CA MET A 1 -15.21 -2.67 22.52
C MET A 1 -13.78 -2.14 22.58
N LEU A 2 -12.97 -2.26 21.53
CA LEU A 2 -11.60 -1.70 21.51
C LEU A 2 -11.51 -0.18 21.53
N LYS A 3 -12.55 0.53 21.05
CA LYS A 3 -12.62 2.01 21.09
C LYS A 3 -12.44 2.62 22.49
N SER A 4 -12.81 1.90 23.54
CA SER A 4 -12.66 2.35 24.94
C SER A 4 -11.27 2.08 25.52
N HIS A 5 -10.43 1.29 24.84
CA HIS A 5 -9.13 0.82 25.35
C HIS A 5 -8.03 1.09 24.32
N LYS A 6 -7.45 2.29 24.35
CA LYS A 6 -6.43 2.75 23.39
C LYS A 6 -5.23 1.78 23.25
N TYR A 7 -4.82 1.14 24.36
CA TYR A 7 -3.70 0.18 24.34
C TYR A 7 -4.03 -1.09 23.54
N TRP A 8 -5.23 -1.63 23.69
CA TRP A 8 -5.67 -2.82 22.94
C TRP A 8 -5.80 -2.56 21.46
N LEU A 9 -6.23 -1.34 21.10
CA LEU A 9 -6.29 -0.91 19.71
C LEU A 9 -4.89 -0.85 19.08
N GLY A 10 -3.91 -0.26 19.77
CA GLY A 10 -2.53 -0.22 19.33
C GLY A 10 -1.92 -1.61 19.18
N LEU A 11 -2.14 -2.51 20.14
CA LEU A 11 -1.68 -3.90 20.07
C LEU A 11 -2.31 -4.66 18.90
N PHE A 12 -3.61 -4.48 18.66
CA PHE A 12 -4.29 -5.08 17.51
C PHE A 12 -3.64 -4.66 16.19
N TRP A 13 -3.38 -3.34 16.01
CA TRP A 13 -2.76 -2.84 14.79
C TRP A 13 -1.32 -3.32 14.63
N MET A 14 -0.52 -3.30 15.70
CA MET A 14 0.83 -3.85 15.65
C MET A 14 0.81 -5.33 15.26
N ALA A 15 -0.05 -6.12 15.89
CA ALA A 15 -0.19 -7.52 15.55
C ALA A 15 -0.59 -7.72 14.08
N ALA A 16 -1.61 -7.00 13.60
CA ALA A 16 -2.04 -7.11 12.22
C ALA A 16 -0.95 -6.72 11.22
N ILE A 17 -0.25 -5.61 11.45
CA ILE A 17 0.78 -5.09 10.53
C ILE A 17 1.98 -6.03 10.46
N PHE A 18 2.45 -6.57 11.58
CA PHE A 18 3.65 -7.39 11.63
C PHE A 18 3.41 -8.88 11.43
N VAL A 19 2.26 -9.41 11.87
CA VAL A 19 1.95 -10.84 11.76
C VAL A 19 1.45 -11.22 10.37
N LEU A 20 0.66 -10.36 9.72
CA LEU A 20 0.09 -10.67 8.40
C LEU A 20 1.13 -11.03 7.31
N PRO A 21 2.30 -10.37 7.21
CA PRO A 21 3.31 -10.74 6.23
C PRO A 21 4.05 -12.06 6.52
N LEU A 22 4.09 -12.52 7.78
CA LEU A 22 4.94 -13.65 8.21
C LEU A 22 4.72 -14.95 7.43
N PRO A 23 3.49 -15.41 7.14
CA PRO A 23 3.29 -16.65 6.39
C PRO A 23 3.92 -16.58 5.00
N LEU A 24 3.76 -15.47 4.29
CA LEU A 24 4.33 -15.27 2.94
C LEU A 24 5.86 -15.12 3.00
N ILE A 25 6.39 -14.43 4.01
CA ILE A 25 7.83 -14.32 4.23
C ILE A 25 8.43 -15.72 4.48
N GLN A 26 7.76 -16.55 5.28
CA GLN A 26 8.21 -17.91 5.56
C GLN A 26 8.20 -18.77 4.28
N THR A 27 7.12 -18.73 3.52
CA THR A 27 7.01 -19.46 2.24
C THR A 27 8.10 -19.03 1.26
N LEU A 28 8.33 -17.72 1.10
CA LEU A 28 9.39 -17.19 0.27
C LEU A 28 10.77 -17.68 0.74
N SER A 29 11.03 -17.59 2.04
CA SER A 29 12.33 -18.00 2.60
C SER A 29 12.60 -19.47 2.34
N GLN A 30 11.59 -20.33 2.47
CA GLN A 30 11.71 -21.76 2.16
C GLN A 30 11.94 -22.01 0.67
N GLY A 31 11.23 -21.31 -0.22
CA GLY A 31 11.39 -21.43 -1.67
C GLY A 31 12.75 -20.93 -2.17
N MET A 32 13.34 -19.93 -1.51
CA MET A 32 14.66 -19.40 -1.87
C MET A 32 15.83 -20.13 -1.22
N GLN A 33 15.59 -20.96 -0.22
CA GLN A 33 16.64 -21.79 0.37
C GLN A 33 17.26 -22.69 -0.72
N ASN A 34 18.58 -22.73 -0.74
CA ASN A 34 19.34 -23.51 -1.72
C ASN A 34 19.28 -22.99 -3.18
N THR A 35 18.83 -21.76 -3.39
CA THR A 35 18.86 -21.13 -4.71
C THR A 35 19.99 -20.10 -4.81
N ILE A 36 20.39 -19.79 -6.06
CA ILE A 36 21.37 -18.72 -6.37
C ILE A 36 20.84 -17.34 -5.91
N ASN A 37 19.52 -17.24 -5.72
CA ASN A 37 18.85 -15.98 -5.37
C ASN A 37 18.83 -15.69 -3.87
N MET A 38 19.48 -16.50 -3.03
CA MET A 38 19.49 -16.29 -1.58
C MET A 38 20.02 -14.90 -1.16
N SER A 39 20.96 -14.34 -1.91
CA SER A 39 21.45 -12.97 -1.70
C SER A 39 20.37 -11.89 -1.82
N ASN A 40 19.30 -12.17 -2.55
CA ASN A 40 18.19 -11.26 -2.78
C ASN A 40 17.04 -11.45 -1.78
N LEU A 41 17.18 -12.40 -0.83
CA LEU A 41 16.11 -12.77 0.10
C LEU A 41 15.57 -11.57 0.87
N PHE A 42 16.43 -10.76 1.46
CA PHE A 42 16.03 -9.59 2.24
C PHE A 42 15.23 -8.59 1.41
N ALA A 43 15.71 -8.29 0.21
CA ALA A 43 15.02 -7.37 -0.68
C ALA A 43 13.64 -7.92 -1.13
N SER A 44 13.57 -9.24 -1.36
CA SER A 44 12.29 -9.90 -1.71
C SER A 44 11.32 -9.90 -0.53
N GLN A 45 11.79 -10.07 0.71
CA GLN A 45 10.96 -9.97 1.92
C GLN A 45 10.35 -8.56 2.07
N ILE A 46 11.13 -7.50 1.80
CA ILE A 46 10.62 -6.11 1.77
C ILE A 46 9.48 -5.98 0.76
N GLY A 47 9.63 -6.56 -0.43
CA GLY A 47 8.59 -6.56 -1.46
C GLY A 47 7.30 -7.26 -0.99
N ILE A 48 7.43 -8.40 -0.31
CA ILE A 48 6.27 -9.11 0.27
C ILE A 48 5.57 -8.28 1.33
N ILE A 49 6.32 -7.66 2.25
CA ILE A 49 5.73 -6.79 3.27
C ILE A 49 4.94 -5.66 2.60
N ALA A 50 5.53 -5.01 1.60
CA ALA A 50 4.87 -3.96 0.85
C ALA A 50 3.55 -4.46 0.22
N TYR A 51 3.58 -5.61 -0.43
CA TYR A 51 2.40 -6.19 -1.07
C TYR A 51 1.30 -6.55 -0.08
N VAL A 52 1.63 -7.19 1.03
CA VAL A 52 0.64 -7.53 2.08
C VAL A 52 0.02 -6.28 2.67
N TRP A 53 0.80 -5.23 2.89
CA TRP A 53 0.28 -3.95 3.40
C TRP A 53 -0.62 -3.25 2.38
N MET A 54 -0.34 -3.35 1.08
CA MET A 54 -1.23 -2.86 0.02
C MET A 54 -2.57 -3.61 0.03
N LEU A 55 -2.53 -4.94 0.12
CA LEU A 55 -3.75 -5.77 0.22
C LEU A 55 -4.56 -5.42 1.47
N PHE A 56 -3.90 -5.22 2.59
CA PHE A 56 -4.56 -4.86 3.84
C PHE A 56 -5.16 -3.45 3.78
N ALA A 57 -4.47 -2.49 3.16
CA ALA A 57 -5.02 -1.16 2.92
C ALA A 57 -6.28 -1.21 2.05
N ILE A 58 -6.30 -2.05 0.98
CA ILE A 58 -7.50 -2.27 0.17
C ILE A 58 -8.62 -2.90 1.00
N ALA A 59 -8.33 -3.93 1.79
CA ALA A 59 -9.31 -4.59 2.65
C ALA A 59 -9.96 -3.62 3.65
N ILE A 60 -9.18 -2.72 4.24
CA ILE A 60 -9.70 -1.67 5.13
C ILE A 60 -10.57 -0.67 4.35
N SER A 61 -10.21 -0.34 3.10
CA SER A 61 -10.94 0.64 2.28
C SER A 61 -12.37 0.20 1.92
N ILE A 62 -12.65 -1.11 1.94
CA ILE A 62 -13.99 -1.69 1.75
C ILE A 62 -14.91 -1.38 2.95
N LYS A 63 -14.35 -0.90 4.06
CA LYS A 63 -15.06 -0.56 5.30
C LYS A 63 -15.90 -1.70 5.87
N PRO A 64 -15.29 -2.85 6.17
CA PRO A 64 -16.03 -3.98 6.73
C PRO A 64 -16.71 -3.56 8.03
N LYS A 65 -18.03 -3.80 8.14
CA LYS A 65 -18.85 -3.36 9.29
C LYS A 65 -18.32 -3.86 10.63
N TRP A 66 -17.71 -5.04 10.66
CA TRP A 66 -17.14 -5.60 11.89
C TRP A 66 -15.87 -4.83 12.32
N ILE A 67 -15.00 -4.42 11.38
CA ILE A 67 -13.85 -3.58 11.68
C ILE A 67 -14.30 -2.19 12.14
N ASP A 68 -15.27 -1.57 11.46
CA ASP A 68 -15.81 -0.27 11.87
C ASP A 68 -16.39 -0.31 13.29
N LYS A 69 -17.13 -1.37 13.64
CA LYS A 69 -17.62 -1.56 15.02
C LYS A 69 -16.49 -1.71 16.04
N LEU A 70 -15.38 -2.30 15.65
CA LEU A 70 -14.26 -2.59 16.53
C LEU A 70 -13.39 -1.34 16.79
N ILE A 71 -13.02 -0.62 15.73
CA ILE A 71 -12.01 0.47 15.77
C ILE A 71 -12.55 1.82 15.35
N GLY A 72 -13.57 1.89 14.51
CA GLY A 72 -14.19 3.10 13.99
C GLY A 72 -13.58 3.60 12.68
N LEU A 73 -14.38 4.32 11.91
CA LEU A 73 -14.00 4.86 10.60
C LEU A 73 -12.77 5.78 10.63
N PRO A 74 -12.63 6.72 11.59
CA PRO A 74 -11.44 7.58 11.61
C PRO A 74 -10.13 6.81 11.70
N GLU A 75 -10.08 5.80 12.58
CA GLU A 75 -8.89 4.94 12.71
C GLU A 75 -8.63 4.10 11.45
N MET A 76 -9.70 3.61 10.81
CA MET A 76 -9.57 2.88 9.56
C MET A 76 -8.93 3.75 8.47
N TYR A 77 -9.35 5.01 8.32
CA TYR A 77 -8.75 5.94 7.35
C TYR A 77 -7.30 6.26 7.68
N PHE A 78 -7.01 6.47 8.97
CA PHE A 78 -5.64 6.76 9.42
C PHE A 78 -4.69 5.59 9.11
N VAL A 79 -5.09 4.38 9.47
CA VAL A 79 -4.29 3.16 9.22
C VAL A 79 -4.15 2.89 7.72
N HIS A 80 -5.24 3.04 6.94
CA HIS A 80 -5.18 2.94 5.48
C HIS A 80 -4.13 3.88 4.88
N GLY A 81 -4.11 5.14 5.30
CA GLY A 81 -3.16 6.12 4.81
C GLY A 81 -1.71 5.76 5.16
N ILE A 82 -1.44 5.39 6.42
CA ILE A 82 -0.10 4.97 6.85
C ILE A 82 0.37 3.73 6.10
N LEU A 83 -0.47 2.70 6.02
CA LEU A 83 -0.12 1.46 5.31
C LEU A 83 0.15 1.73 3.83
N GLY A 84 -0.69 2.52 3.18
CA GLY A 84 -0.50 2.85 1.76
C GLY A 84 0.82 3.57 1.50
N VAL A 85 1.13 4.61 2.26
CA VAL A 85 2.39 5.35 2.10
C VAL A 85 3.59 4.48 2.44
N SER A 86 3.55 3.75 3.55
CA SER A 86 4.65 2.87 3.97
C SER A 86 4.88 1.75 2.96
N ALA A 87 3.83 1.15 2.42
CA ALA A 87 3.93 0.12 1.40
C ALA A 87 4.61 0.64 0.12
N ILE A 88 4.29 1.87 -0.31
CA ILE A 88 4.93 2.49 -1.47
C ILE A 88 6.42 2.74 -1.21
N VAL A 89 6.78 3.22 -0.02
CA VAL A 89 8.19 3.40 0.38
C VAL A 89 8.95 2.07 0.34
N LEU A 90 8.37 1.01 0.90
CA LEU A 90 8.97 -0.33 0.88
C LEU A 90 9.07 -0.89 -0.56
N ALA A 91 8.04 -0.70 -1.40
CA ALA A 91 8.08 -1.12 -2.80
C ALA A 91 9.17 -0.38 -3.59
N PHE A 92 9.35 0.91 -3.34
CA PHE A 92 10.46 1.68 -3.91
C PHE A 92 11.82 1.17 -3.44
N THR A 93 11.98 0.90 -2.14
CA THR A 93 13.20 0.31 -1.57
C THR A 93 13.50 -1.06 -2.19
N HIS A 94 12.49 -1.92 -2.29
CA HIS A 94 12.58 -3.21 -2.97
C HIS A 94 13.12 -3.07 -4.41
N LYS A 95 12.54 -2.16 -5.18
CA LYS A 95 12.98 -1.86 -6.54
C LYS A 95 14.44 -1.42 -6.61
N MET A 96 14.89 -0.59 -5.66
CA MET A 96 16.28 -0.09 -5.63
C MET A 96 17.30 -1.18 -5.28
N MET A 97 16.88 -2.21 -4.55
CA MET A 97 17.74 -3.30 -4.12
C MET A 97 17.83 -4.46 -5.11
N LEU A 98 16.81 -4.63 -5.97
CA LEU A 98 16.74 -5.75 -6.91
C LEU A 98 16.82 -5.27 -8.35
N GLN A 99 17.63 -6.00 -9.13
CA GLN A 99 17.62 -5.85 -10.58
C GLN A 99 16.71 -6.91 -11.20
N SER A 100 15.78 -6.47 -12.02
CA SER A 100 14.87 -7.32 -12.76
C SER A 100 14.84 -6.91 -14.24
N SER A 101 14.38 -7.82 -15.11
CA SER A 101 14.29 -7.59 -16.55
C SER A 101 12.97 -8.10 -17.11
N GLY A 102 12.69 -7.79 -18.37
CA GLY A 102 11.51 -8.27 -19.08
C GLY A 102 10.21 -7.88 -18.43
N LEU A 103 9.23 -8.77 -18.45
CA LEU A 103 7.88 -8.54 -17.94
C LEU A 103 7.85 -8.33 -16.41
N ILE A 104 8.74 -8.98 -15.67
CA ILE A 104 8.83 -8.79 -14.21
C ILE A 104 9.13 -7.33 -13.90
N LYS A 105 10.11 -6.73 -14.57
CA LYS A 105 10.45 -5.33 -14.40
C LYS A 105 9.30 -4.41 -14.83
N GLN A 106 8.70 -4.67 -15.99
CA GLN A 106 7.64 -3.81 -16.54
C GLN A 106 6.42 -3.77 -15.64
N THR A 107 5.94 -4.92 -15.16
CA THR A 107 4.77 -4.99 -14.28
C THR A 107 5.01 -4.28 -12.95
N GLY A 108 6.19 -4.47 -12.35
CA GLY A 108 6.58 -3.78 -11.12
C GLY A 108 6.72 -2.27 -11.29
N ASP A 109 7.37 -1.83 -12.37
CA ASP A 109 7.59 -0.40 -12.65
C ASP A 109 6.26 0.33 -12.91
N ILE A 110 5.37 -0.24 -13.72
CA ILE A 110 4.06 0.34 -14.01
C ILE A 110 3.23 0.44 -12.73
N ALA A 111 3.17 -0.64 -11.94
CA ALA A 111 2.45 -0.64 -10.68
C ALA A 111 2.96 0.45 -9.74
N LEU A 112 4.27 0.55 -9.56
CA LEU A 112 4.89 1.54 -8.67
C LEU A 112 4.62 2.98 -9.14
N ILE A 113 4.68 3.26 -10.44
CA ILE A 113 4.36 4.58 -11.00
C ILE A 113 2.90 4.95 -10.71
N ILE A 114 1.96 4.01 -10.91
CA ILE A 114 0.54 4.22 -10.60
C ILE A 114 0.37 4.51 -9.11
N PHE A 115 0.97 3.72 -8.22
CA PHE A 115 0.88 3.94 -6.77
C PHE A 115 1.43 5.30 -6.35
N ILE A 116 2.60 5.71 -6.84
CA ILE A 116 3.20 7.01 -6.52
C ILE A 116 2.30 8.14 -7.03
N GLY A 117 1.79 8.04 -8.26
CA GLY A 117 0.89 9.05 -8.83
C GLY A 117 -0.39 9.20 -8.03
N ILE A 118 -1.04 8.08 -7.65
CA ILE A 118 -2.25 8.10 -6.85
C ILE A 118 -1.97 8.60 -5.41
N ALA A 119 -0.84 8.21 -4.80
CA ALA A 119 -0.47 8.69 -3.49
C ALA A 119 -0.27 10.22 -3.47
N ALA A 120 0.48 10.75 -4.43
CA ALA A 120 0.69 12.19 -4.57
C ALA A 120 -0.65 12.92 -4.77
N TYR A 121 -1.51 12.40 -5.65
CA TYR A 121 -2.85 12.92 -5.88
C TYR A 121 -3.69 12.89 -4.58
N SER A 122 -3.70 11.77 -3.86
CA SER A 122 -4.49 11.60 -2.64
C SER A 122 -4.02 12.50 -1.50
N ILE A 123 -2.70 12.66 -1.34
CA ILE A 123 -2.13 13.58 -0.35
C ILE A 123 -2.55 15.02 -0.65
N PHE A 124 -2.56 15.41 -1.91
CA PHE A 124 -2.89 16.77 -2.31
C PHE A 124 -4.40 17.04 -2.23
N PHE A 125 -5.23 16.17 -2.82
CA PHE A 125 -6.66 16.42 -2.98
C PHE A 125 -7.52 15.82 -1.87
N MET A 126 -7.21 14.62 -1.39
CA MET A 126 -8.09 13.91 -0.47
C MET A 126 -7.72 14.10 1.00
N SER A 127 -6.43 14.17 1.36
CA SER A 127 -6.03 14.27 2.77
C SER A 127 -6.26 15.66 3.38
N GLY A 128 -6.23 16.71 2.56
CA GLY A 128 -6.31 18.11 3.03
C GLY A 128 -5.09 18.57 3.86
N TRP A 129 -4.18 17.67 4.21
CA TRP A 129 -3.04 17.96 5.09
C TRP A 129 -2.12 19.03 4.54
N LEU A 130 -1.78 18.96 3.26
CA LEU A 130 -0.90 19.93 2.59
C LEU A 130 -1.61 21.27 2.36
N THR A 131 -2.88 21.20 1.98
CA THR A 131 -3.68 22.36 1.60
C THR A 131 -4.17 23.18 2.79
N SER A 132 -4.25 22.57 3.99
CA SER A 132 -4.55 23.29 5.21
C SER A 132 -3.41 24.22 5.66
N ARG A 133 -2.16 23.92 5.27
CA ARG A 133 -0.97 24.66 5.69
C ARG A 133 -0.55 25.78 4.73
N SER A 134 -1.04 25.80 3.49
CA SER A 134 -0.64 26.80 2.47
C SER A 134 -1.86 27.38 1.75
N LYS A 135 -1.97 28.73 1.80
CA LYS A 135 -3.01 29.48 1.07
C LYS A 135 -2.91 29.27 -0.44
N VAL A 136 -1.68 29.17 -0.98
CA VAL A 136 -1.43 28.97 -2.41
C VAL A 136 -1.92 27.59 -2.84
N LEU A 137 -1.53 26.52 -2.10
CA LEU A 137 -1.96 25.17 -2.42
C LEU A 137 -3.47 25.00 -2.29
N ARG A 138 -4.10 25.67 -1.32
CA ARG A 138 -5.56 25.69 -1.17
C ARG A 138 -6.23 26.34 -2.38
N LYS A 139 -5.71 27.46 -2.89
CA LYS A 139 -6.23 28.14 -4.08
C LYS A 139 -6.11 27.25 -5.32
N ILE A 140 -4.97 26.60 -5.51
CA ILE A 140 -4.75 25.64 -6.60
C ILE A 140 -5.76 24.49 -6.50
N LYS A 141 -5.89 23.88 -5.31
CA LYS A 141 -6.85 22.80 -5.05
C LYS A 141 -8.28 23.23 -5.43
N THR A 142 -8.77 24.33 -4.89
CA THR A 142 -10.14 24.82 -5.15
C THR A 142 -10.39 25.17 -6.61
N THR A 143 -9.35 25.59 -7.35
CA THR A 143 -9.47 25.84 -8.80
C THR A 143 -9.59 24.53 -9.57
N ILE A 144 -8.81 23.52 -9.23
CA ILE A 144 -8.84 22.20 -9.89
C ILE A 144 -10.13 21.44 -9.53
N GLU A 145 -10.62 21.53 -8.28
CA GLU A 145 -11.87 20.90 -7.83
C GLU A 145 -13.12 21.43 -8.55
N LYS A 146 -13.05 22.59 -9.18
CA LYS A 146 -14.12 23.07 -10.08
C LYS A 146 -14.24 22.24 -11.36
N ILE A 147 -13.15 21.60 -11.76
CA ILE A 147 -13.06 20.79 -13.00
C ILE A 147 -13.15 19.30 -12.66
N LEU A 148 -12.51 18.88 -11.57
CA LEU A 148 -12.49 17.49 -11.10
C LEU A 148 -13.51 17.30 -9.98
N SER A 149 -14.61 16.60 -10.30
CA SER A 149 -15.60 16.26 -9.27
C SER A 149 -15.02 15.25 -8.25
N TYR A 150 -15.65 15.20 -7.09
CA TYR A 150 -15.29 14.24 -6.04
C TYR A 150 -15.36 12.79 -6.53
N GLU A 151 -16.34 12.47 -7.37
CA GLU A 151 -16.49 11.13 -7.96
C GLU A 151 -15.30 10.72 -8.80
N VAL A 152 -14.78 11.65 -9.61
CA VAL A 152 -13.56 11.42 -10.41
C VAL A 152 -12.37 11.16 -9.50
N SER A 153 -12.25 11.90 -8.40
CA SER A 153 -11.18 11.69 -7.40
C SER A 153 -11.24 10.30 -6.77
N VAL A 154 -12.43 9.85 -6.40
CA VAL A 154 -12.63 8.49 -5.88
C VAL A 154 -12.32 7.44 -6.94
N TRP A 155 -12.70 7.68 -8.18
CA TRP A 155 -12.45 6.76 -9.28
C TRP A 155 -10.95 6.62 -9.58
N LEU A 156 -10.22 7.74 -9.63
CA LEU A 156 -8.77 7.75 -9.76
C LEU A 156 -8.09 6.97 -8.62
N HIS A 157 -8.56 7.18 -7.38
CA HIS A 157 -8.03 6.43 -6.24
C HIS A 157 -8.24 4.91 -6.35
N ARG A 158 -9.34 4.47 -6.99
CA ARG A 158 -9.60 3.04 -7.22
C ARG A 158 -8.63 2.38 -8.20
N LEU A 159 -7.86 3.13 -8.98
CA LEU A 159 -6.78 2.57 -9.81
C LEU A 159 -5.70 1.86 -8.96
N ASN A 160 -5.66 2.08 -7.65
CA ASN A 160 -4.86 1.26 -6.74
C ASN A 160 -5.17 -0.24 -6.83
N ILE A 161 -6.42 -0.62 -7.15
CA ILE A 161 -6.81 -2.02 -7.37
C ILE A 161 -6.08 -2.57 -8.60
N VAL A 162 -6.06 -1.79 -9.70
CA VAL A 162 -5.36 -2.18 -10.92
C VAL A 162 -3.86 -2.31 -10.68
N ALA A 163 -3.26 -1.34 -9.96
CA ALA A 163 -1.85 -1.40 -9.59
C ALA A 163 -1.54 -2.64 -8.73
N THR A 164 -2.41 -2.99 -7.78
CA THR A 164 -2.25 -4.19 -6.95
C THR A 164 -2.37 -5.49 -7.76
N LEU A 165 -3.25 -5.54 -8.76
CA LEU A 165 -3.33 -6.67 -9.70
C LEU A 165 -2.07 -6.79 -10.55
N LEU A 166 -1.45 -5.66 -10.95
CA LEU A 166 -0.15 -5.67 -11.63
C LEU A 166 0.96 -6.20 -10.73
N VAL A 167 0.95 -5.86 -9.42
CA VAL A 167 1.89 -6.46 -8.46
C VAL A 167 1.64 -7.95 -8.30
N PHE A 168 0.39 -8.41 -8.29
CA PHE A 168 0.07 -9.83 -8.27
C PHE A 168 0.64 -10.55 -9.50
N ALA A 169 0.45 -9.97 -10.70
CA ALA A 169 1.05 -10.49 -11.93
C ALA A 169 2.59 -10.49 -11.85
N HIS A 170 3.20 -9.42 -11.31
CA HIS A 170 4.64 -9.34 -11.07
C HIS A 170 5.13 -10.50 -10.19
N VAL A 171 4.42 -10.82 -9.11
CA VAL A 171 4.79 -11.93 -8.20
C VAL A 171 4.70 -13.29 -8.90
N ILE A 172 3.62 -13.55 -9.67
CA ILE A 172 3.45 -14.83 -10.39
C ILE A 172 4.52 -15.04 -11.47
N LEU A 173 5.03 -13.96 -12.06
CA LEU A 173 6.08 -14.04 -13.08
C LEU A 173 7.45 -14.41 -12.50
N ILE A 174 7.61 -14.45 -11.18
CA ILE A 174 8.89 -14.79 -10.54
C ILE A 174 9.02 -16.32 -10.42
N PRO A 175 9.94 -16.96 -11.15
CA PRO A 175 9.95 -18.42 -11.32
C PRO A 175 10.32 -19.23 -10.07
N TYR A 176 10.80 -18.57 -9.00
CA TYR A 176 11.13 -19.24 -7.73
C TYR A 176 10.07 -19.02 -6.63
N ILE A 177 8.93 -18.41 -6.98
CA ILE A 177 7.80 -18.20 -6.06
C ILE A 177 6.62 -19.12 -6.42
N VAL A 178 6.51 -19.53 -7.67
CA VAL A 178 5.43 -20.39 -8.20
C VAL A 178 5.91 -21.80 -8.50
#